data_9b37260877aa307a7f39ab30b601a86e
#
_entry.id   9b37260877aa307a7f39ab30b601a86e
#
_cell.length_a   1.000
_cell.length_b   1.000
_cell.length_c   1.000
_cell.angle_alpha   90.00
_cell.angle_beta   90.00
_cell.angle_gamma   90.00
#
_symmetry.space_group_name_H-M   'P 1'
#
loop_
_entity.id
_entity.type
_entity.pdbx_description
1 polymer ?
#
loop_
_entity_poly.entity_id
_entity_poly.type
_entity_poly.pdbx_seq_one_letter_code
_entity_poly.pdbx_strand_id
1 'polypeptide(L)'
;ILLDSQIFYRTMIYDYIIVGAGIGGLSAGLNLIANNKKVLILEKNSLPGGLASTFKKGRFEFDTTIWDLYDFGNSEHIGEIQKLFQKYGLTTSTKLIPFNNRIKVLDTNEDYEIKGEFEEFVLWLEQQNPGSMEPIREFIKITKEVHDALECIKANNYQIEENFPNFTKYLDYNALNALIDLKIPR
;
A
#
# COMPACT_ATOMS: atom_id res chain seq x y z
N ILE A 1 11.43 -60.49 -6.16
CA ILE A 1 11.66 -59.34 -7.07
C ILE A 1 11.80 -58.14 -6.17
N LEU A 2 13.06 -57.80 -5.83
CA LEU A 2 13.40 -56.56 -5.09
C LEU A 2 13.38 -55.42 -6.12
N LEU A 3 12.38 -54.60 -6.08
CA LEU A 3 12.37 -53.32 -6.77
C LEU A 3 13.26 -52.35 -6.03
N ASP A 4 14.42 -52.12 -6.60
CA ASP A 4 15.35 -51.05 -6.21
C ASP A 4 14.63 -49.67 -6.43
N SER A 5 13.89 -49.21 -5.47
CA SER A 5 13.38 -47.85 -5.43
C SER A 5 14.51 -46.93 -4.94
N GLN A 6 15.45 -46.62 -5.80
CA GLN A 6 16.28 -45.44 -5.58
C GLN A 6 15.40 -44.20 -5.71
N ILE A 7 14.85 -43.80 -4.57
CA ILE A 7 14.24 -42.47 -4.45
C ILE A 7 15.39 -41.49 -4.58
N PHE A 8 15.53 -40.94 -5.77
CA PHE A 8 16.42 -39.79 -5.99
C PHE A 8 15.85 -38.62 -5.20
N TYR A 9 16.30 -38.47 -3.95
CA TYR A 9 16.14 -37.20 -3.22
C TYR A 9 16.95 -36.14 -3.95
N ARG A 10 16.31 -35.42 -4.87
CA ARG A 10 16.92 -34.25 -5.48
C ARG A 10 16.99 -33.19 -4.37
N THR A 11 18.16 -33.11 -3.73
CA THR A 11 18.46 -32.09 -2.73
C THR A 11 18.33 -30.74 -3.44
N MET A 12 17.20 -30.06 -3.23
CA MET A 12 17.05 -28.69 -3.73
C MET A 12 17.81 -27.77 -2.80
N ILE A 13 18.82 -27.11 -3.33
CA ILE A 13 19.60 -26.10 -2.61
C ILE A 13 18.92 -24.75 -2.90
N TYR A 14 18.56 -24.04 -1.84
CA TYR A 14 18.01 -22.68 -1.89
C TYR A 14 19.09 -21.68 -1.51
N ASP A 15 19.08 -20.51 -2.17
CA ASP A 15 19.97 -19.40 -1.84
C ASP A 15 19.47 -18.68 -0.58
N TYR A 16 18.12 -18.65 -0.38
CA TYR A 16 17.48 -17.97 0.75
C TYR A 16 16.30 -18.77 1.29
N ILE A 17 16.13 -18.69 2.60
CA ILE A 17 14.97 -19.21 3.31
C ILE A 17 14.28 -18.02 3.98
N ILE A 18 13.00 -17.82 3.68
CA ILE A 18 12.16 -16.76 4.28
C ILE A 18 11.16 -17.44 5.21
N VAL A 19 11.07 -16.95 6.44
CA VAL A 19 10.12 -17.45 7.43
C VAL A 19 8.93 -16.50 7.52
N GLY A 20 7.77 -16.98 7.09
CA GLY A 20 6.52 -16.24 7.01
C GLY A 20 6.19 -15.78 5.59
N ALA A 21 4.99 -16.13 5.12
CA ALA A 21 4.44 -15.73 3.82
C ALA A 21 3.42 -14.58 3.96
N GLY A 22 3.66 -13.63 4.86
CA GLY A 22 2.95 -12.35 4.88
C GLY A 22 3.45 -11.43 3.76
N ILE A 23 2.87 -10.22 3.63
CA ILE A 23 3.22 -9.26 2.56
C ILE A 23 4.73 -9.01 2.50
N GLY A 24 5.39 -8.81 3.65
CA GLY A 24 6.84 -8.59 3.70
C GLY A 24 7.65 -9.77 3.18
N GLY A 25 7.33 -11.00 3.62
CA GLY A 25 8.01 -12.22 3.17
C GLY A 25 7.78 -12.51 1.69
N LEU A 26 6.56 -12.31 1.20
CA LEU A 26 6.21 -12.47 -0.21
C LEU A 26 6.91 -11.43 -1.08
N SER A 27 6.95 -10.16 -0.66
CA SER A 27 7.65 -9.09 -1.39
C SER A 27 9.16 -9.31 -1.45
N ALA A 28 9.76 -9.73 -0.34
CA ALA A 28 11.19 -10.10 -0.30
C ALA A 28 11.49 -11.28 -1.22
N GLY A 29 10.66 -12.33 -1.16
CA GLY A 29 10.78 -13.51 -2.01
C GLY A 29 10.67 -13.15 -3.50
N LEU A 30 9.67 -12.34 -3.85
CA LEU A 30 9.46 -11.88 -5.21
C LEU A 30 10.67 -11.11 -5.76
N ASN A 31 11.23 -10.21 -4.97
CA ASN A 31 12.41 -9.45 -5.35
C ASN A 31 13.65 -10.36 -5.54
N LEU A 32 13.85 -11.34 -4.68
CA LEU A 32 14.95 -12.32 -4.80
C LEU A 32 14.79 -13.19 -6.06
N ILE A 33 13.57 -13.67 -6.33
CA ILE A 33 13.28 -14.49 -7.53
C ILE A 33 13.50 -13.65 -8.80
N ALA A 34 13.09 -12.39 -8.81
CA ALA A 34 13.35 -11.47 -9.92
C ALA A 34 14.85 -11.25 -10.18
N ASN A 35 15.71 -11.51 -9.17
CA ASN A 35 17.15 -11.49 -9.27
C ASN A 35 17.77 -12.90 -9.43
N ASN A 36 17.00 -13.85 -9.97
CA ASN A 36 17.42 -15.23 -10.25
C ASN A 36 17.91 -16.02 -9.02
N LYS A 37 17.40 -15.69 -7.83
CA LYS A 37 17.70 -16.45 -6.61
C LYS A 37 16.67 -17.55 -6.39
N LYS A 38 17.11 -18.68 -5.87
CA LYS A 38 16.24 -19.77 -5.43
C LYS A 38 15.79 -19.50 -4.00
N VAL A 39 14.48 -19.37 -3.79
CA VAL A 39 13.91 -18.99 -2.50
C VAL A 39 12.97 -20.08 -2.00
N LEU A 40 13.07 -20.42 -0.73
CA LEU A 40 12.10 -21.21 0.00
C LEU A 40 11.38 -20.32 0.99
N ILE A 41 10.05 -20.30 0.93
CA ILE A 41 9.22 -19.58 1.92
C ILE A 41 8.55 -20.63 2.83
N LEU A 42 8.73 -20.49 4.13
CA LEU A 42 8.11 -21.32 5.14
C LEU A 42 6.95 -20.55 5.77
N GLU A 43 5.74 -21.10 5.68
CA GLU A 43 4.54 -20.51 6.28
C GLU A 43 3.90 -21.49 7.25
N LYS A 44 3.52 -21.01 8.44
CA LYS A 44 2.89 -21.83 9.48
C LYS A 44 1.40 -22.07 9.25
N ASN A 45 0.75 -21.13 8.55
CA ASN A 45 -0.67 -21.21 8.23
C ASN A 45 -0.89 -21.97 6.92
N SER A 46 -2.11 -22.45 6.72
CA SER A 46 -2.48 -23.15 5.48
C SER A 46 -2.54 -22.28 4.24
N LEU A 47 -2.63 -20.95 4.42
CA LEU A 47 -2.68 -19.97 3.34
C LEU A 47 -1.62 -18.89 3.53
N PRO A 48 -0.95 -18.45 2.47
CA PRO A 48 -0.09 -17.28 2.50
C PRO A 48 -0.92 -15.99 2.60
N GLY A 49 -0.24 -14.88 2.89
CA GLY A 49 -0.84 -13.53 2.95
C GLY A 49 -0.74 -12.90 4.34
N GLY A 50 -0.64 -13.70 5.40
CA GLY A 50 -0.60 -13.18 6.77
C GLY A 50 -1.87 -12.40 7.11
N LEU A 51 -1.75 -11.12 7.52
CA LEU A 51 -2.89 -10.25 7.79
C LEU A 51 -3.65 -9.83 6.52
N ALA A 52 -3.06 -9.97 5.34
CA ALA A 52 -3.72 -9.69 4.06
C ALA A 52 -4.40 -10.94 3.47
N SER A 53 -4.56 -12.01 4.24
CA SER A 53 -5.27 -13.20 3.78
C SER A 53 -6.78 -13.03 3.89
N THR A 54 -7.50 -13.75 3.05
CA THR A 54 -8.95 -13.94 3.17
C THR A 54 -9.28 -15.29 3.77
N PHE A 55 -10.42 -15.43 4.39
CA PHE A 55 -10.91 -16.72 4.85
C PHE A 55 -12.37 -16.94 4.45
N LYS A 56 -12.75 -18.20 4.28
CA LYS A 56 -14.12 -18.60 3.93
C LYS A 56 -14.82 -19.24 5.12
N LYS A 57 -16.08 -18.87 5.33
CA LYS A 57 -16.97 -19.55 6.27
C LYS A 57 -18.30 -19.85 5.57
N GLY A 58 -18.50 -21.11 5.24
CA GLY A 58 -19.60 -21.52 4.39
C GLY A 58 -19.49 -20.91 2.98
N ARG A 59 -20.52 -20.17 2.56
CA ARG A 59 -20.53 -19.45 1.27
C ARG A 59 -19.97 -18.03 1.32
N PHE A 60 -19.60 -17.56 2.48
CA PHE A 60 -19.12 -16.20 2.68
C PHE A 60 -17.60 -16.16 2.68
N GLU A 61 -17.04 -15.12 2.09
CA GLU A 61 -15.63 -14.79 2.07
C GLU A 61 -15.40 -13.48 2.81
N PHE A 62 -14.38 -13.47 3.67
CA PHE A 62 -14.07 -12.34 4.53
C PHE A 62 -12.61 -11.95 4.36
N ASP A 63 -12.37 -10.67 4.13
CA ASP A 63 -11.03 -10.10 4.22
C ASP A 63 -10.69 -9.82 5.69
N THR A 64 -9.45 -10.12 6.10
CA THR A 64 -9.06 -9.95 7.50
C THR A 64 -8.79 -8.50 7.84
N THR A 65 -8.06 -7.77 6.99
CA THR A 65 -7.66 -6.38 7.27
C THR A 65 -7.54 -5.49 6.04
N ILE A 66 -7.15 -6.01 4.89
CA ILE A 66 -6.92 -5.22 3.67
C ILE A 66 -8.12 -5.39 2.75
N TRP A 67 -8.97 -4.41 2.72
CA TRP A 67 -10.21 -4.33 1.91
C TRP A 67 -10.07 -3.38 0.73
N ASP A 68 -9.06 -2.52 0.76
CA ASP A 68 -8.79 -1.55 -0.30
C ASP A 68 -7.29 -1.38 -0.54
N LEU A 69 -6.94 -0.96 -1.73
CA LEU A 69 -5.57 -0.64 -2.13
C LEU A 69 -5.48 0.86 -2.40
N TYR A 70 -4.71 1.53 -1.55
CA TYR A 70 -4.33 2.92 -1.76
C TYR A 70 -3.11 3.02 -2.69
N ASP A 71 -2.90 4.22 -3.24
CA ASP A 71 -1.74 4.53 -4.07
C ASP A 71 -1.56 3.57 -5.28
N PHE A 72 -2.68 3.08 -5.82
CA PHE A 72 -2.64 2.39 -7.11
C PHE A 72 -2.54 3.41 -8.25
N GLY A 73 -3.20 4.54 -8.11
CA GLY A 73 -3.24 5.60 -9.12
C GLY A 73 -4.29 5.34 -10.20
N ASN A 74 -4.21 6.14 -11.25
CA ASN A 74 -5.10 6.10 -12.41
C ASN A 74 -4.30 6.19 -13.72
N SER A 75 -4.97 6.49 -14.83
CA SER A 75 -4.33 6.65 -16.15
C SER A 75 -3.39 7.85 -16.26
N GLU A 76 -3.60 8.88 -15.45
CA GLU A 76 -2.82 10.12 -15.46
C GLU A 76 -1.70 10.11 -14.43
N HIS A 77 -1.93 9.42 -13.30
CA HIS A 77 -0.97 9.31 -12.21
C HIS A 77 -0.82 7.85 -11.78
N ILE A 78 0.34 7.27 -12.07
CA ILE A 78 0.67 5.89 -11.71
C ILE A 78 1.23 5.86 -10.29
N GLY A 79 0.49 5.25 -9.36
CA GLY A 79 0.92 5.09 -7.97
C GLY A 79 2.02 4.04 -7.78
N GLU A 80 2.64 4.03 -6.61
CA GLU A 80 3.77 3.13 -6.30
C GLU A 80 3.37 1.65 -6.35
N ILE A 81 2.16 1.31 -5.90
CA ILE A 81 1.63 -0.06 -5.97
C ILE A 81 1.47 -0.51 -7.42
N GLN A 82 1.00 0.37 -8.30
CA GLN A 82 0.86 0.04 -9.73
C GLN A 82 2.23 -0.15 -10.39
N LYS A 83 3.24 0.69 -10.06
CA LYS A 83 4.62 0.51 -10.53
C LYS A 83 5.18 -0.85 -10.11
N LEU A 84 4.93 -1.25 -8.86
CA LEU A 84 5.34 -2.56 -8.34
C LEU A 84 4.67 -3.71 -9.13
N PHE A 85 3.37 -3.60 -9.39
CA PHE A 85 2.63 -4.60 -10.17
C PHE A 85 3.14 -4.70 -11.61
N GLN A 86 3.45 -3.56 -12.24
CA GLN A 86 4.06 -3.52 -13.57
C GLN A 86 5.45 -4.18 -13.57
N LYS A 87 6.28 -3.83 -12.59
CA LYS A 87 7.64 -4.39 -12.45
C LYS A 87 7.66 -5.92 -12.40
N TYR A 88 6.67 -6.52 -11.74
CA TYR A 88 6.60 -7.96 -11.55
C TYR A 88 5.58 -8.67 -12.45
N GLY A 89 5.00 -7.96 -13.43
CA GLY A 89 4.04 -8.54 -14.39
C GLY A 89 2.72 -8.96 -13.77
N LEU A 90 2.32 -8.37 -12.65
CA LEU A 90 1.08 -8.73 -11.92
C LEU A 90 -0.17 -8.05 -12.46
N THR A 91 -0.03 -7.05 -13.32
CA THR A 91 -1.13 -6.25 -13.86
C THR A 91 -2.15 -7.07 -14.65
N THR A 92 -1.71 -8.12 -15.33
CA THR A 92 -2.60 -9.00 -16.14
C THR A 92 -3.40 -9.99 -15.30
N SER A 93 -2.94 -10.31 -14.09
CA SER A 93 -3.59 -11.25 -13.16
C SER A 93 -4.47 -10.58 -12.12
N THR A 94 -4.51 -9.24 -12.10
CA THR A 94 -5.20 -8.44 -11.09
C THR A 94 -6.29 -7.60 -11.74
N LYS A 95 -7.50 -7.66 -11.18
CA LYS A 95 -8.61 -6.79 -11.55
C LYS A 95 -8.89 -5.84 -10.40
N LEU A 96 -8.74 -4.55 -10.67
CA LEU A 96 -9.17 -3.51 -9.73
C LEU A 96 -10.66 -3.27 -9.87
N ILE A 97 -11.33 -3.21 -8.74
CA ILE A 97 -12.76 -2.92 -8.66
C ILE A 97 -12.89 -1.62 -7.87
N PRO A 98 -13.33 -0.51 -8.52
CA PRO A 98 -13.63 0.70 -7.78
C PRO A 98 -14.79 0.46 -6.82
N PHE A 99 -14.73 1.01 -5.65
CA PHE A 99 -15.81 0.92 -4.66
C PHE A 99 -16.16 2.30 -4.13
N ASN A 100 -17.40 2.43 -3.65
CA ASN A 100 -17.88 3.63 -3.00
C ASN A 100 -17.90 3.41 -1.49
N ASN A 101 -17.45 4.40 -0.74
CA ASN A 101 -17.55 4.37 0.71
C ASN A 101 -19.00 4.63 1.14
N ARG A 102 -19.51 3.78 2.03
CA ARG A 102 -20.81 3.96 2.66
C ARG A 102 -20.64 4.02 4.17
N ILE A 103 -21.11 5.09 4.77
CA ILE A 103 -21.03 5.31 6.21
C ILE A 103 -22.45 5.27 6.77
N LYS A 104 -22.68 4.36 7.71
CA LYS A 104 -23.95 4.30 8.44
C LYS A 104 -23.72 4.65 9.90
N VAL A 105 -24.38 5.70 10.37
CA VAL A 105 -24.39 6.13 11.77
C VAL A 105 -25.55 5.42 12.46
N LEU A 106 -25.24 4.51 13.39
CA LEU A 106 -26.23 3.61 13.96
C LEU A 106 -27.23 4.28 14.93
N ASP A 107 -26.80 5.29 15.65
CA ASP A 107 -27.63 6.02 16.64
C ASP A 107 -28.61 6.97 15.99
N THR A 108 -28.24 7.64 14.90
CA THR A 108 -29.11 8.54 14.13
C THR A 108 -29.82 7.85 12.97
N ASN A 109 -29.42 6.61 12.65
CA ASN A 109 -29.85 5.84 11.47
C ASN A 109 -29.60 6.56 10.15
N GLU A 110 -28.66 7.49 10.13
CA GLU A 110 -28.22 8.18 8.93
C GLU A 110 -27.34 7.24 8.08
N ASP A 111 -27.45 7.35 6.78
CA ASP A 111 -26.81 6.47 5.81
C ASP A 111 -26.29 7.31 4.65
N TYR A 112 -24.97 7.41 4.56
CA TYR A 112 -24.27 8.24 3.59
C TYR A 112 -23.47 7.37 2.63
N GLU A 113 -23.68 7.55 1.33
CA GLU A 113 -22.84 7.02 0.29
C GLU A 113 -21.93 8.14 -0.23
N ILE A 114 -20.63 8.04 0.05
CA ILE A 114 -19.64 8.98 -0.45
C ILE A 114 -19.27 8.52 -1.84
N LYS A 115 -19.82 9.20 -2.85
CA LYS A 115 -19.55 8.98 -4.25
C LYS A 115 -18.61 10.06 -4.77
N GLY A 116 -17.82 9.67 -5.75
CA GLY A 116 -17.18 10.61 -6.63
C GLY A 116 -15.87 11.16 -6.17
N GLU A 117 -15.52 12.24 -6.81
CA GLU A 117 -14.24 12.89 -6.68
C GLU A 117 -14.21 13.79 -5.44
N PHE A 118 -13.04 14.28 -5.14
CA PHE A 118 -12.76 15.09 -3.95
C PHE A 118 -13.72 16.29 -3.81
N GLU A 119 -14.04 17.00 -4.88
CA GLU A 119 -14.95 18.16 -4.82
C GLU A 119 -16.39 17.78 -4.43
N GLU A 120 -16.89 16.64 -4.86
CA GLU A 120 -18.21 16.13 -4.45
C GLU A 120 -18.22 15.82 -2.94
N PHE A 121 -17.12 15.27 -2.42
CA PHE A 121 -16.98 15.03 -0.98
C PHE A 121 -16.93 16.33 -0.18
N VAL A 122 -16.23 17.36 -0.65
CA VAL A 122 -16.20 18.69 0.00
C VAL A 122 -17.58 19.33 0.02
N LEU A 123 -18.30 19.28 -1.09
CA LEU A 123 -19.67 19.80 -1.18
C LEU A 123 -20.62 19.04 -0.26
N TRP A 124 -20.51 17.73 -0.18
CA TRP A 124 -21.29 16.92 0.74
C TRP A 124 -21.00 17.30 2.20
N LEU A 125 -19.75 17.47 2.59
CA LEU A 125 -19.37 17.91 3.95
C LEU A 125 -19.95 19.29 4.30
N GLU A 126 -19.91 20.22 3.35
CA GLU A 126 -20.51 21.55 3.52
C GLU A 126 -22.02 21.48 3.75
N GLN A 127 -22.73 20.57 3.06
CA GLN A 127 -24.15 20.33 3.27
C GLN A 127 -24.46 19.77 4.66
N GLN A 128 -23.58 18.89 5.18
CA GLN A 128 -23.75 18.34 6.53
C GLN A 128 -23.37 19.34 7.63
N ASN A 129 -22.32 20.12 7.38
CA ASN A 129 -21.78 21.09 8.35
C ASN A 129 -21.45 22.40 7.63
N PRO A 130 -22.38 23.34 7.53
CA PRO A 130 -22.16 24.63 6.87
C PRO A 130 -20.96 25.38 7.45
N GLY A 131 -20.07 25.85 6.58
CA GLY A 131 -18.80 26.51 6.92
C GLY A 131 -17.58 25.57 6.97
N SER A 132 -17.75 24.30 6.65
CA SER A 132 -16.64 23.32 6.62
C SER A 132 -15.79 23.38 5.34
N MET A 133 -16.33 23.93 4.26
CA MET A 133 -15.69 23.92 2.94
C MET A 133 -14.31 24.59 2.95
N GLU A 134 -14.19 25.81 3.45
CA GLU A 134 -12.93 26.55 3.45
C GLU A 134 -11.83 25.88 4.32
N PRO A 135 -12.13 25.45 5.57
CA PRO A 135 -11.16 24.70 6.36
C PRO A 135 -10.69 23.40 5.69
N ILE A 136 -11.58 22.68 5.02
CA ILE A 136 -11.23 21.43 4.33
C ILE A 136 -10.34 21.71 3.12
N ARG A 137 -10.66 22.71 2.32
CA ARG A 137 -9.82 23.09 1.18
C ARG A 137 -8.43 23.55 1.62
N GLU A 138 -8.33 24.33 2.69
CA GLU A 138 -7.04 24.73 3.24
C GLU A 138 -6.23 23.51 3.74
N PHE A 139 -6.87 22.58 4.45
CA PHE A 139 -6.24 21.33 4.87
C PHE A 139 -5.70 20.52 3.69
N ILE A 140 -6.50 20.36 2.64
CA ILE A 140 -6.07 19.63 1.43
C ILE A 140 -4.93 20.35 0.71
N LYS A 141 -5.00 21.67 0.63
CA LYS A 141 -3.91 22.45 0.05
C LYS A 141 -2.58 22.21 0.78
N ILE A 142 -2.60 22.26 2.13
CA ILE A 142 -1.44 21.97 2.96
C ILE A 142 -0.95 20.54 2.73
N THR A 143 -1.86 19.55 2.72
CA THR A 143 -1.53 18.16 2.48
C THR A 143 -0.87 17.96 1.12
N LYS A 144 -1.37 18.63 0.07
CA LYS A 144 -0.78 18.58 -1.26
C LYS A 144 0.61 19.21 -1.29
N GLU A 145 0.80 20.38 -0.68
CA GLU A 145 2.11 21.03 -0.59
C GLU A 145 3.14 20.12 0.11
N VAL A 146 2.75 19.43 1.19
CA VAL A 146 3.61 18.45 1.88
C VAL A 146 3.91 17.24 0.99
N HIS A 147 2.92 16.71 0.28
CA HIS A 147 3.10 15.60 -0.66
C HIS A 147 4.09 15.97 -1.76
N ASP A 148 3.89 17.11 -2.42
CA ASP A 148 4.74 17.58 -3.51
C ASP A 148 6.20 17.80 -3.03
N ALA A 149 6.37 18.30 -1.81
CA ALA A 149 7.68 18.44 -1.18
C ALA A 149 8.36 17.08 -0.93
N LEU A 150 7.62 16.08 -0.44
CA LEU A 150 8.14 14.72 -0.23
C LEU A 150 8.55 14.05 -1.55
N GLU A 151 7.78 14.22 -2.62
CA GLU A 151 8.13 13.69 -3.94
C GLU A 151 9.39 14.39 -4.50
N CYS A 152 9.53 15.69 -4.27
CA CYS A 152 10.75 16.43 -4.63
C CYS A 152 11.97 15.92 -3.85
N ILE A 153 11.85 15.65 -2.54
CA ILE A 153 12.91 15.06 -1.71
C ILE A 153 13.33 13.68 -2.24
N LYS A 154 12.37 12.84 -2.57
CA LYS A 154 12.63 11.52 -3.17
C LYS A 154 13.39 11.64 -4.49
N ALA A 155 12.95 12.55 -5.38
CA ALA A 155 13.58 12.78 -6.68
C ALA A 155 15.04 13.23 -6.55
N ASN A 156 15.37 13.97 -5.49
CA ASN A 156 16.72 14.44 -5.19
C ASN A 156 17.53 13.47 -4.30
N ASN A 157 17.23 12.19 -4.30
CA ASN A 157 17.90 11.17 -3.47
C ASN A 157 17.96 11.52 -1.98
N TYR A 158 16.89 12.13 -1.45
CA TYR A 158 16.76 12.57 -0.06
C TYR A 158 17.79 13.66 0.36
N GLN A 159 18.32 14.41 -0.58
CA GLN A 159 19.09 15.61 -0.31
C GLN A 159 18.17 16.82 -0.29
N ILE A 160 18.23 17.62 0.79
CA ILE A 160 17.47 18.86 0.91
C ILE A 160 18.37 20.01 0.48
N GLU A 161 17.94 20.75 -0.54
CA GLU A 161 18.59 22.00 -0.93
C GLU A 161 17.97 23.19 -0.18
N GLU A 162 18.74 24.26 0.00
CA GLU A 162 18.31 25.47 0.74
C GLU A 162 17.04 26.15 0.15
N ASN A 163 16.67 25.83 -1.09
CA ASN A 163 15.55 26.43 -1.81
C ASN A 163 14.28 25.57 -1.80
N PHE A 164 14.10 24.70 -0.81
CA PHE A 164 12.93 23.83 -0.74
C PHE A 164 11.63 24.64 -0.65
N PRO A 165 10.68 24.50 -1.58
CA PRO A 165 9.46 25.29 -1.55
C PRO A 165 8.58 24.90 -0.36
N ASN A 166 8.19 25.90 0.42
CA ASN A 166 7.07 25.91 1.40
C ASN A 166 6.98 24.81 2.47
N PHE A 167 7.77 23.75 2.40
CA PHE A 167 7.71 22.64 3.34
C PHE A 167 8.08 23.04 4.76
N THR A 168 9.08 23.90 4.91
CA THR A 168 9.51 24.47 6.19
C THR A 168 8.48 25.38 6.84
N LYS A 169 7.45 25.79 6.09
CA LYS A 169 6.33 26.58 6.62
C LYS A 169 5.46 25.76 7.56
N TYR A 170 5.34 24.46 7.34
CA TYR A 170 4.45 23.56 8.09
C TYR A 170 5.18 22.59 9.01
N LEU A 171 6.44 22.30 8.73
CA LEU A 171 7.31 21.51 9.61
C LEU A 171 8.46 22.39 10.07
N ASP A 172 8.70 22.43 11.38
CA ASP A 172 9.90 23.07 11.86
C ASP A 172 11.15 22.32 11.34
N TYR A 173 12.26 23.03 11.28
CA TYR A 173 13.52 22.49 10.74
C TYR A 173 14.00 21.25 11.53
N ASN A 174 13.68 21.15 12.82
CA ASN A 174 14.05 20.02 13.66
C ASN A 174 13.21 18.79 13.38
N ALA A 175 11.89 18.96 13.16
CA ALA A 175 11.00 17.89 12.75
C ALA A 175 11.38 17.35 11.36
N LEU A 176 11.76 18.23 10.44
CA LEU A 176 12.23 17.84 9.12
C LEU A 176 13.54 17.04 9.19
N ASN A 177 14.53 17.52 9.96
CA ASN A 177 15.79 16.81 10.15
C ASN A 177 15.59 15.46 10.85
N ALA A 178 14.71 15.38 11.85
CA ALA A 178 14.36 14.11 12.49
C ALA A 178 13.74 13.10 11.51
N LEU A 179 12.91 13.53 10.57
CA LEU A 179 12.37 12.69 9.50
C LEU A 179 13.45 12.20 8.53
N ILE A 180 14.48 13.01 8.29
CA ILE A 180 15.61 12.67 7.40
C ILE A 180 16.63 11.79 8.11
N ASP A 181 16.90 12.07 9.40
CA ASP A 181 17.79 11.27 10.25
C ASP A 181 17.19 9.91 10.63
N LEU A 182 15.87 9.72 10.49
CA LEU A 182 15.27 8.41 10.39
C LEU A 182 15.75 7.76 9.09
N LYS A 183 17.03 7.33 9.12
CA LYS A 183 17.67 6.61 8.03
C LYS A 183 16.77 5.47 7.62
N ILE A 184 15.98 5.68 6.56
CA ILE A 184 15.34 4.58 5.88
C ILE A 184 16.50 3.72 5.35
N PRO A 185 16.62 2.47 5.76
CA PRO A 185 17.69 1.60 5.25
C PRO A 185 17.58 1.57 3.73
N ARG A 186 18.70 1.87 3.07
CA ARG A 186 18.82 1.80 1.62
C ARG A 186 18.69 0.37 1.12
#